data_ad1cc3cf398f265c9fc390bbad5af420
#
_entry.id   ad1cc3cf398f265c9fc390bbad5af420
#
_cell.length_a   1.000
_cell.length_b   1.000
_cell.length_c   1.000
_cell.angle_alpha   90.00
_cell.angle_beta   90.00
_cell.angle_gamma   90.00
#
_symmetry.space_group_name_H-M   'P 1'
#
loop_
_entity.id
_entity.type
_entity.pdbx_description
1 polymer ?
#
loop_
_entity_poly.entity_id
_entity_poly.type
_entity_poly.pdbx_seq_one_letter_code
_entity_poly.pdbx_strand_id
1 'polypeptide(L)'
;NEWRNSLYWKIRNAGFQSEKAVEVGQLDLMMLDILAQRANKPLHRFMGATKDWAQAYKGGGSLLMEDDELVEDMVRYVEEGYTTVKFKVGSNDGTDMERDLRRIEKVRKAVGDKIGVAVDCNQRWDVDSAYKFAKLCEPYHLAWLEEPIHSHNMNGIRRLKEMGVKI
;
A
#
# COMPACT_ATOMS: atom_id res chain seq x y z
N ASN A 1 10.07 -18.51 -20.26
CA ASN A 1 8.63 -18.63 -19.90
C ASN A 1 8.17 -20.06 -19.57
N GLU A 2 8.90 -21.13 -19.97
CA GLU A 2 8.50 -22.52 -19.69
C GLU A 2 8.47 -22.84 -18.20
N TRP A 3 9.48 -22.42 -17.46
CA TRP A 3 9.55 -22.64 -16.01
C TRP A 3 8.42 -21.92 -15.24
N ARG A 4 8.04 -20.69 -15.64
CA ARG A 4 6.90 -19.99 -15.06
C ARG A 4 5.59 -20.75 -15.26
N ASN A 5 5.40 -21.27 -16.46
CA ASN A 5 4.22 -22.07 -16.79
C ASN A 5 4.19 -23.36 -15.96
N SER A 6 5.34 -24.04 -15.83
CA SER A 6 5.46 -25.22 -14.98
C SER A 6 5.12 -24.93 -13.50
N LEU A 7 5.63 -23.83 -12.95
CA LEU A 7 5.32 -23.40 -11.57
C LEU A 7 3.83 -23.05 -11.40
N TYR A 8 3.25 -22.32 -12.35
CA TYR A 8 1.81 -22.00 -12.35
C TYR A 8 0.97 -23.29 -12.21
N TRP A 9 1.22 -24.31 -13.02
CA TRP A 9 0.48 -25.55 -12.97
C TRP A 9 0.61 -26.29 -11.64
N LYS A 10 1.73 -26.15 -10.95
CA LYS A 10 1.95 -26.76 -9.64
C LYS A 10 1.20 -26.06 -8.50
N ILE A 11 1.04 -24.74 -8.58
CA ILE A 11 0.46 -23.95 -7.48
C ILE A 11 -0.98 -23.50 -7.72
N ARG A 12 -1.53 -23.64 -8.93
CA ARG A 12 -2.84 -23.10 -9.30
C ARG A 12 -3.99 -23.44 -8.33
N ASN A 13 -3.95 -24.65 -7.75
CA ASN A 13 -4.98 -25.12 -6.82
C ASN A 13 -4.81 -24.57 -5.39
N ALA A 14 -3.63 -24.03 -5.06
CA ALA A 14 -3.35 -23.41 -3.77
C ALA A 14 -3.79 -21.93 -3.73
N GLY A 15 -4.07 -21.33 -4.89
CA GLY A 15 -4.41 -19.90 -5.04
C GLY A 15 -3.19 -18.99 -5.03
N PHE A 16 -3.37 -17.80 -5.61
CA PHE A 16 -2.29 -16.82 -5.79
C PHE A 16 -2.04 -15.93 -4.59
N GLN A 17 -2.74 -16.12 -3.49
CA GLN A 17 -2.51 -15.44 -2.20
C GLN A 17 -2.00 -16.40 -1.12
N SER A 18 -1.61 -17.62 -1.50
CA SER A 18 -1.06 -18.61 -0.58
C SER A 18 0.43 -18.37 -0.33
N GLU A 19 0.96 -18.94 0.76
CA GLU A 19 2.40 -18.98 1.04
C GLU A 19 3.20 -19.52 -0.15
N LYS A 20 2.67 -20.55 -0.83
CA LYS A 20 3.29 -21.11 -2.05
C LYS A 20 3.40 -20.10 -3.19
N ALA A 21 2.44 -19.19 -3.32
CA ALA A 21 2.52 -18.11 -4.32
C ALA A 21 3.62 -17.12 -3.99
N VAL A 22 3.82 -16.82 -2.71
CA VAL A 22 4.93 -15.96 -2.24
C VAL A 22 6.28 -16.64 -2.55
N GLU A 23 6.45 -17.91 -2.23
CA GLU A 23 7.66 -18.68 -2.54
C GLU A 23 7.97 -18.70 -4.05
N VAL A 24 6.96 -18.92 -4.87
CA VAL A 24 7.09 -18.88 -6.33
C VAL A 24 7.46 -17.49 -6.82
N GLY A 25 6.89 -16.44 -6.23
CA GLY A 25 7.24 -15.05 -6.55
C GLY A 25 8.72 -14.74 -6.25
N GLN A 26 9.24 -15.24 -5.14
CA GLN A 26 10.66 -15.11 -4.80
C GLN A 26 11.56 -15.85 -5.79
N LEU A 27 11.21 -17.09 -6.17
CA LEU A 27 11.94 -17.84 -7.19
C LEU A 27 11.91 -17.12 -8.55
N ASP A 28 10.76 -16.55 -8.92
CA ASP A 28 10.61 -15.78 -10.17
C ASP A 28 11.54 -14.58 -10.19
N LEU A 29 11.62 -13.84 -9.08
CA LEU A 29 12.50 -12.69 -8.92
C LEU A 29 13.98 -13.09 -9.06
N MET A 30 14.41 -14.18 -8.39
CA MET A 30 15.78 -14.68 -8.49
C MET A 30 16.13 -15.08 -9.94
N MET A 31 15.23 -15.77 -10.62
CA MET A 31 15.44 -16.16 -12.01
C MET A 31 15.53 -14.96 -12.96
N LEU A 32 14.70 -13.94 -12.73
CA LEU A 32 14.76 -12.69 -13.49
C LEU A 32 16.07 -11.94 -13.25
N ASP A 33 16.55 -11.92 -12.01
CA ASP A 33 17.83 -11.29 -11.68
C ASP A 33 19.01 -11.98 -12.38
N ILE A 34 19.05 -13.32 -12.36
CA ILE A 34 20.07 -14.10 -13.09
C ILE A 34 20.02 -13.79 -14.61
N LEU A 35 18.83 -13.69 -15.19
CA LEU A 35 18.68 -13.38 -16.62
C LEU A 35 19.12 -11.97 -16.95
N ALA A 36 18.82 -11.01 -16.07
CA ALA A 36 19.25 -9.62 -16.20
C ALA A 36 20.78 -9.50 -16.12
N GLN A 37 21.42 -10.20 -15.16
CA GLN A 37 22.87 -10.25 -15.03
C GLN A 37 23.53 -10.85 -16.26
N ARG A 38 22.99 -11.97 -16.80
CA ARG A 38 23.48 -12.57 -18.05
C ARG A 38 23.34 -11.65 -19.26
N ALA A 39 22.32 -10.80 -19.27
CA ALA A 39 22.11 -9.78 -20.30
C ALA A 39 22.95 -8.52 -20.07
N ASN A 40 23.76 -8.46 -19.00
CA ASN A 40 24.52 -7.31 -18.55
C ASN A 40 23.64 -6.05 -18.42
N LYS A 41 22.44 -6.21 -17.81
CA LYS A 41 21.48 -5.13 -17.58
C LYS A 41 21.02 -5.12 -16.13
N PRO A 42 20.80 -3.94 -15.52
CA PRO A 42 20.04 -3.85 -14.26
C PRO A 42 18.65 -4.44 -14.46
N LEU A 43 18.10 -5.07 -13.41
CA LEU A 43 16.80 -5.76 -13.47
C LEU A 43 15.69 -4.88 -14.03
N HIS A 44 15.57 -3.63 -13.58
CA HIS A 44 14.55 -2.70 -14.07
C HIS A 44 14.67 -2.45 -15.58
N ARG A 45 15.89 -2.31 -16.11
CA ARG A 45 16.12 -2.15 -17.55
C ARG A 45 15.84 -3.42 -18.33
N PHE A 46 16.18 -4.59 -17.75
CA PHE A 46 15.85 -5.88 -18.32
C PHE A 46 14.34 -6.10 -18.41
N MET A 47 13.58 -5.61 -17.40
CA MET A 47 12.13 -5.64 -17.36
C MET A 47 11.45 -4.56 -18.24
N GLY A 48 12.23 -3.71 -18.91
CA GLY A 48 11.70 -2.70 -19.82
C GLY A 48 11.43 -1.33 -19.20
N ALA A 49 11.88 -1.07 -17.99
CA ALA A 49 11.73 0.26 -17.40
C ALA A 49 12.53 1.31 -18.17
N THR A 50 11.93 2.49 -18.31
CA THR A 50 12.53 3.64 -19.00
C THR A 50 13.17 4.65 -18.04
N LYS A 51 12.90 4.54 -16.73
CA LYS A 51 13.43 5.39 -15.67
C LYS A 51 14.42 4.63 -14.81
N ASP A 52 15.41 5.33 -14.27
CA ASP A 52 16.40 4.78 -13.32
C ASP A 52 16.04 5.08 -11.87
N TRP A 53 14.92 5.71 -11.63
CA TRP A 53 14.45 6.11 -10.30
C TRP A 53 12.95 5.84 -10.13
N ALA A 54 12.53 5.67 -8.89
CA ALA A 54 11.14 5.64 -8.48
C ALA A 54 10.94 6.54 -7.25
N GLN A 55 9.81 7.22 -7.19
CA GLN A 55 9.44 8.01 -6.02
C GLN A 55 9.16 7.06 -4.85
N ALA A 56 9.89 7.23 -3.76
CA ALA A 56 9.68 6.48 -2.54
C ALA A 56 8.71 7.22 -1.59
N TYR A 57 7.99 6.43 -0.80
CA TYR A 57 7.31 6.91 0.40
C TYR A 57 7.82 6.12 1.61
N LYS A 58 7.65 6.65 2.82
CA LYS A 58 7.99 5.94 4.04
C LYS A 58 6.73 5.42 4.72
N GLY A 59 6.68 4.12 4.94
CA GLY A 59 5.59 3.46 5.67
C GLY A 59 5.98 3.15 7.12
N GLY A 60 5.03 3.29 8.03
CA GLY A 60 5.18 2.99 9.46
C GLY A 60 3.84 3.03 10.18
N GLY A 61 3.84 3.37 11.47
CA GLY A 61 2.63 3.70 12.22
C GLY A 61 1.67 2.53 12.43
N SER A 62 2.02 1.60 13.32
CA SER A 62 1.14 0.50 13.74
C SER A 62 -0.17 1.02 14.36
N LEU A 63 -1.25 0.22 14.28
CA LEU A 63 -2.50 0.47 15.01
C LEU A 63 -2.34 0.40 16.54
N LEU A 64 -1.29 -0.29 17.02
CA LEU A 64 -0.99 -0.40 18.45
C LEU A 64 -0.20 0.81 19.00
N MET A 65 0.29 1.66 18.12
CA MET A 65 1.08 2.83 18.45
C MET A 65 0.19 3.95 18.99
N GLU A 66 0.63 4.63 20.02
CA GLU A 66 -0.06 5.81 20.54
C GLU A 66 -0.02 6.95 19.53
N ASP A 67 -1.01 7.84 19.59
CA ASP A 67 -1.16 8.90 18.59
C ASP A 67 0.05 9.84 18.52
N ASP A 68 0.65 10.16 19.68
CA ASP A 68 1.78 11.09 19.74
C ASP A 68 3.07 10.43 19.22
N GLU A 69 3.29 9.16 19.52
CA GLU A 69 4.37 8.35 18.95
C GLU A 69 4.27 8.23 17.43
N LEU A 70 3.04 8.03 16.92
CA LEU A 70 2.79 8.04 15.47
C LEU A 70 3.20 9.37 14.84
N VAL A 71 2.80 10.48 15.46
CA VAL A 71 3.11 11.81 14.95
C VAL A 71 4.62 12.05 14.92
N GLU A 72 5.34 11.68 15.98
CA GLU A 72 6.79 11.79 16.07
C GLU A 72 7.48 10.98 14.94
N ASP A 73 7.03 9.76 14.70
CA ASP A 73 7.54 8.93 13.61
C ASP A 73 7.31 9.58 12.24
N MET A 74 6.11 10.10 11.97
CA MET A 74 5.80 10.72 10.68
C MET A 74 6.60 12.01 10.46
N VAL A 75 6.78 12.82 11.49
CA VAL A 75 7.64 14.02 11.44
C VAL A 75 9.09 13.64 11.17
N ARG A 76 9.63 12.65 11.88
CA ARG A 76 10.99 12.15 11.65
C ARG A 76 11.18 11.69 10.19
N TYR A 77 10.22 10.99 9.60
CA TYR A 77 10.32 10.57 8.20
C TYR A 77 10.37 11.75 7.22
N VAL A 78 9.63 12.82 7.51
CA VAL A 78 9.70 14.06 6.73
C VAL A 78 11.08 14.73 6.87
N GLU A 79 11.64 14.74 8.08
CA GLU A 79 12.99 15.26 8.34
C GLU A 79 14.10 14.43 7.65
N GLU A 80 13.87 13.12 7.48
CA GLU A 80 14.70 12.23 6.65
C GLU A 80 14.60 12.51 5.14
N GLY A 81 13.70 13.41 4.72
CA GLY A 81 13.54 13.85 3.33
C GLY A 81 12.44 13.15 2.54
N TYR A 82 11.60 12.33 3.18
CA TYR A 82 10.45 11.73 2.49
C TYR A 82 9.34 12.78 2.27
N THR A 83 8.81 12.81 1.06
CA THR A 83 7.73 13.72 0.66
C THR A 83 6.34 13.09 0.80
N THR A 84 6.28 11.82 1.15
CA THR A 84 5.04 11.08 1.41
C THR A 84 5.27 10.09 2.54
N VAL A 85 4.34 10.06 3.49
CA VAL A 85 4.31 9.12 4.62
C VAL A 85 3.03 8.31 4.60
N LYS A 86 3.09 7.05 5.08
CA LYS A 86 1.95 6.14 5.14
C LYS A 86 1.89 5.44 6.51
N PHE A 87 0.70 5.33 7.09
CA PHE A 87 0.48 4.62 8.34
C PHE A 87 -0.83 3.82 8.33
N LYS A 88 -1.01 2.99 9.36
CA LYS A 88 -2.16 2.09 9.46
C LYS A 88 -3.39 2.79 10.04
N VAL A 89 -4.55 2.45 9.45
CA VAL A 89 -5.92 2.76 9.92
C VAL A 89 -6.75 1.48 9.90
N GLY A 90 -8.01 1.55 10.32
CA GLY A 90 -8.87 0.38 10.52
C GLY A 90 -8.83 -0.10 11.96
N SER A 91 -8.78 0.83 12.89
CA SER A 91 -8.78 0.59 14.34
C SER A 91 -9.98 -0.24 14.78
N ASN A 92 -9.77 -1.14 15.75
CA ASN A 92 -10.80 -2.03 16.27
C ASN A 92 -11.55 -2.79 15.14
N ASP A 93 -10.78 -3.47 14.30
CA ASP A 93 -11.30 -4.20 13.13
C ASP A 93 -12.16 -3.34 12.17
N GLY A 94 -11.81 -2.06 12.05
CA GLY A 94 -12.46 -1.10 11.16
C GLY A 94 -13.70 -0.42 11.75
N THR A 95 -14.04 -0.65 13.02
CA THR A 95 -15.22 -0.08 13.66
C THR A 95 -14.97 1.29 14.32
N ASP A 96 -13.71 1.63 14.63
CA ASP A 96 -13.36 2.89 15.30
C ASP A 96 -12.78 3.91 14.31
N MET A 97 -13.64 4.38 13.40
CA MET A 97 -13.27 5.41 12.42
C MET A 97 -12.93 6.77 13.08
N GLU A 98 -13.46 7.06 14.26
CA GLU A 98 -13.16 8.30 14.96
C GLU A 98 -11.71 8.37 15.41
N ARG A 99 -11.18 7.26 15.94
CA ARG A 99 -9.75 7.16 16.27
C ARG A 99 -8.89 7.32 15.03
N ASP A 100 -9.26 6.66 13.93
CA ASP A 100 -8.51 6.73 12.69
C ASP A 100 -8.47 8.16 12.13
N LEU A 101 -9.60 8.87 12.14
CA LEU A 101 -9.68 10.28 11.72
C LEU A 101 -8.84 11.20 12.61
N ARG A 102 -8.90 11.03 13.93
CA ARG A 102 -8.07 11.80 14.88
C ARG A 102 -6.58 11.62 14.59
N ARG A 103 -6.15 10.38 14.30
CA ARG A 103 -4.75 10.08 13.93
C ARG A 103 -4.35 10.78 12.63
N ILE A 104 -5.21 10.73 11.61
CA ILE A 104 -4.99 11.43 10.34
C ILE A 104 -4.88 12.93 10.55
N GLU A 105 -5.79 13.52 11.34
CA GLU A 105 -5.79 14.94 11.65
C GLU A 105 -4.48 15.36 12.34
N LYS A 106 -4.07 14.63 13.39
CA LYS A 106 -2.84 14.92 14.13
C LYS A 106 -1.61 14.86 13.22
N VAL A 107 -1.49 13.79 12.39
CA VAL A 107 -0.38 13.66 11.44
C VAL A 107 -0.41 14.78 10.41
N ARG A 108 -1.56 15.05 9.78
CA ARG A 108 -1.69 16.12 8.77
C ARG A 108 -1.28 17.47 9.34
N LYS A 109 -1.72 17.78 10.57
CA LYS A 109 -1.38 19.02 11.26
C LYS A 109 0.12 19.15 11.54
N ALA A 110 0.78 18.04 11.87
CA ALA A 110 2.21 18.03 12.19
C ALA A 110 3.10 18.11 10.94
N VAL A 111 2.78 17.36 9.86
CA VAL A 111 3.62 17.30 8.65
C VAL A 111 3.30 18.40 7.63
N GLY A 112 2.14 19.05 7.76
CA GLY A 112 1.70 20.14 6.86
C GLY A 112 1.17 19.64 5.50
N ASP A 113 0.62 20.59 4.71
CA ASP A 113 -0.13 20.28 3.49
C ASP A 113 0.73 19.86 2.28
N LYS A 114 2.03 20.17 2.32
CA LYS A 114 2.96 19.82 1.23
C LYS A 114 3.39 18.36 1.22
N ILE A 115 3.18 17.65 2.32
CA ILE A 115 3.53 16.25 2.48
C ILE A 115 2.36 15.37 2.08
N GLY A 116 2.60 14.38 1.23
CA GLY A 116 1.63 13.34 0.94
C GLY A 116 1.37 12.49 2.20
N VAL A 117 0.10 12.37 2.60
CA VAL A 117 -0.32 11.47 3.66
C VAL A 117 -1.18 10.39 3.05
N ALA A 118 -0.75 9.14 3.19
CA ALA A 118 -1.50 7.96 2.79
C ALA A 118 -1.84 7.10 4.01
N VAL A 119 -2.91 6.33 3.91
CA VAL A 119 -3.31 5.41 4.97
C VAL A 119 -3.63 4.03 4.42
N ASP A 120 -3.35 3.01 5.23
CA ASP A 120 -3.53 1.61 4.85
C ASP A 120 -4.52 0.93 5.80
N CYS A 121 -5.65 0.47 5.24
CA CYS A 121 -6.77 -0.12 5.94
C CYS A 121 -6.65 -1.64 6.10
N ASN A 122 -5.73 -2.29 5.40
CA ASN A 122 -5.56 -3.74 5.38
C ASN A 122 -6.88 -4.52 5.22
N GLN A 123 -7.70 -4.10 4.25
CA GLN A 123 -8.92 -4.79 3.82
C GLN A 123 -10.04 -4.86 4.88
N ARG A 124 -10.09 -3.88 5.80
CA ARG A 124 -10.99 -3.91 6.97
C ARG A 124 -12.46 -3.62 6.66
N TRP A 125 -12.77 -2.98 5.52
CA TRP A 125 -14.11 -2.49 5.25
C TRP A 125 -14.82 -3.20 4.09
N ASP A 126 -16.14 -3.04 4.03
CA ASP A 126 -16.94 -3.19 2.83
C ASP A 126 -16.91 -1.90 2.00
N VAL A 127 -17.58 -1.92 0.83
CA VAL A 127 -17.59 -0.79 -0.10
C VAL A 127 -18.21 0.46 0.52
N ASP A 128 -19.30 0.31 1.26
CA ASP A 128 -20.06 1.45 1.79
C ASP A 128 -19.30 2.09 2.97
N SER A 129 -18.72 1.29 3.86
CA SER A 129 -17.85 1.75 4.96
C SER A 129 -16.58 2.43 4.44
N ALA A 130 -15.93 1.84 3.41
CA ALA A 130 -14.76 2.43 2.78
C ALA A 130 -15.06 3.77 2.12
N TYR A 131 -16.20 3.90 1.45
CA TYR A 131 -16.64 5.15 0.87
C TYR A 131 -16.96 6.20 1.93
N LYS A 132 -17.69 5.79 2.99
CA LYS A 132 -17.95 6.68 4.14
C LYS A 132 -16.66 7.23 4.74
N PHE A 133 -15.69 6.36 5.01
CA PHE A 133 -14.40 6.77 5.55
C PHE A 133 -13.64 7.71 4.61
N ALA A 134 -13.61 7.39 3.30
CA ALA A 134 -13.00 8.26 2.30
C ALA A 134 -13.61 9.66 2.29
N LYS A 135 -14.94 9.77 2.44
CA LYS A 135 -15.64 11.06 2.55
C LYS A 135 -15.25 11.84 3.82
N LEU A 136 -15.15 11.15 4.95
CA LEU A 136 -14.70 11.77 6.21
C LEU A 136 -13.26 12.26 6.12
N CYS A 137 -12.44 11.65 5.26
CA CYS A 137 -11.05 12.04 5.04
C CYS A 137 -10.85 13.18 4.03
N GLU A 138 -11.89 13.63 3.31
CA GLU A 138 -11.76 14.71 2.30
C GLU A 138 -11.03 15.97 2.82
N PRO A 139 -11.29 16.47 4.04
CA PRO A 139 -10.59 17.64 4.57
C PRO A 139 -9.07 17.45 4.73
N TYR A 140 -8.61 16.22 4.82
CA TYR A 140 -7.20 15.91 5.07
C TYR A 140 -6.39 15.67 3.79
N HIS A 141 -7.03 15.70 2.62
CA HIS A 141 -6.38 15.57 1.30
C HIS A 141 -5.42 14.37 1.22
N LEU A 142 -5.92 13.17 1.54
CA LEU A 142 -5.09 11.95 1.48
C LEU A 142 -4.53 11.74 0.07
N ALA A 143 -3.28 11.28 0.01
CA ALA A 143 -2.62 10.90 -1.23
C ALA A 143 -3.30 9.66 -1.83
N TRP A 144 -3.54 8.63 -1.01
CA TRP A 144 -4.38 7.46 -1.33
C TRP A 144 -4.87 6.75 -0.07
N LEU A 145 -5.87 5.92 -0.26
CA LEU A 145 -6.42 4.98 0.71
C LEU A 145 -6.05 3.56 0.27
N GLU A 146 -5.08 2.93 0.94
CA GLU A 146 -4.55 1.63 0.56
C GLU A 146 -5.43 0.50 1.09
N GLU A 147 -5.72 -0.49 0.25
CA GLU A 147 -6.49 -1.69 0.59
C GLU A 147 -7.76 -1.42 1.42
N PRO A 148 -8.68 -0.51 1.00
CA PRO A 148 -9.85 -0.20 1.81
C PRO A 148 -10.78 -1.41 1.99
N ILE A 149 -10.88 -2.27 0.98
CA ILE A 149 -11.71 -3.47 0.95
C ILE A 149 -10.89 -4.67 0.48
N HIS A 150 -11.45 -5.87 0.65
CA HIS A 150 -10.77 -7.11 0.26
C HIS A 150 -10.36 -7.09 -1.22
N SER A 151 -9.09 -7.44 -1.49
CA SER A 151 -8.47 -7.36 -2.83
C SER A 151 -9.17 -8.20 -3.90
N HIS A 152 -9.86 -9.28 -3.54
CA HIS A 152 -10.66 -10.07 -4.49
C HIS A 152 -11.98 -9.40 -4.90
N ASN A 153 -12.43 -8.36 -4.20
CA ASN A 153 -13.63 -7.63 -4.56
C ASN A 153 -13.33 -6.57 -5.64
N MET A 154 -12.91 -7.04 -6.82
CA MET A 154 -12.54 -6.18 -7.94
C MET A 154 -13.68 -5.24 -8.39
N ASN A 155 -14.93 -5.68 -8.29
CA ASN A 155 -16.08 -4.85 -8.61
C ASN A 155 -16.26 -3.73 -7.59
N GLY A 156 -16.07 -4.02 -6.31
CA GLY A 156 -16.09 -3.01 -5.24
C GLY A 156 -14.97 -1.99 -5.39
N ILE A 157 -13.74 -2.42 -5.71
CA ILE A 157 -12.60 -1.53 -5.96
C ILE A 157 -12.91 -0.60 -7.14
N ARG A 158 -13.45 -1.14 -8.25
CA ARG A 158 -13.86 -0.33 -9.41
C ARG A 158 -14.91 0.71 -9.03
N ARG A 159 -15.96 0.30 -8.29
CA ARG A 159 -17.02 1.18 -7.80
C ARG A 159 -16.47 2.32 -6.94
N LEU A 160 -15.57 2.03 -5.99
CA LEU A 160 -14.93 3.07 -5.16
C LEU A 160 -14.15 4.07 -6.01
N LYS A 161 -13.41 3.62 -7.03
CA LYS A 161 -12.70 4.52 -7.97
C LYS A 161 -13.66 5.38 -8.79
N GLU A 162 -14.78 4.82 -9.27
CA GLU A 162 -15.83 5.57 -9.98
C GLU A 162 -16.49 6.63 -9.08
N MET A 163 -16.56 6.37 -7.76
CA MET A 163 -17.03 7.31 -6.75
C MET A 163 -15.96 8.34 -6.33
N GLY A 164 -14.80 8.35 -6.98
CA GLY A 164 -13.74 9.33 -6.76
C GLY A 164 -12.78 9.00 -5.61
N VAL A 165 -12.85 7.80 -5.02
CA VAL A 165 -11.90 7.40 -3.98
C VAL A 165 -10.52 7.14 -4.61
N LYS A 166 -9.50 7.79 -4.10
CA LYS A 166 -8.10 7.55 -4.49
C LYS A 166 -7.60 6.30 -3.78
N ILE A 167 -7.45 5.20 -4.53
CA ILE A 167 -6.97 3.91 -4.05
C ILE A 167 -5.60 3.62 -4.66
#